data_8e6e55afc324e6cdfa717b37814335b0
#
_entry.id   8e6e55afc324e6cdfa717b37814335b0
#
_cell.length_a   1.000
_cell.length_b   1.000
_cell.length_c   1.000
_cell.angle_alpha   90.00
_cell.angle_beta   90.00
_cell.angle_gamma   90.00
#
_symmetry.space_group_name_H-M   'P 1'
#
loop_
_entity.id
_entity.type
_entity.pdbx_description
1 polymer ?
#
loop_
_entity_poly.entity_id
_entity_poly.type
_entity_poly.pdbx_seq_one_letter_code
_entity_poly.pdbx_strand_id
1 'polypeptide(L)'
;MKKIFNYLLLIIVMLFPICVKGIEIESVDIAVNVDKNGTAHVTETWNNPVSKSNATEFYKAYDNLDGMNITNFKVNYNNKDFDYKSNWNINASFEDKSNKNGIYYENNKVELCWGVTNYESGTYVLTYDIEGFVLGLTDSDIIYFNFISSGNEIGDFYLKLNSDFYFDKDLPVWGYGKRGVPTYVYDGYIEIKTENKIDNSEYITMLVKFDKGTFDTSNVSDKDFKY
;
A
#
# COMPACT_ATOMS: atom_id res chain seq x y z
N MET A 1 -20.47 -47.17 -13.57
CA MET A 1 -20.16 -46.05 -14.48
C MET A 1 -20.69 -44.68 -14.00
N LYS A 2 -21.95 -44.52 -13.62
CA LYS A 2 -22.49 -43.21 -13.14
C LYS A 2 -21.78 -42.62 -11.92
N LYS A 3 -21.32 -43.42 -10.96
CA LYS A 3 -20.62 -42.93 -9.75
C LYS A 3 -19.21 -42.40 -10.07
N ILE A 4 -18.48 -43.02 -10.98
CA ILE A 4 -17.13 -42.59 -11.41
C ILE A 4 -17.21 -41.27 -12.18
N PHE A 5 -18.27 -41.10 -12.99
CA PHE A 5 -18.48 -39.87 -13.74
C PHE A 5 -18.74 -38.66 -12.80
N ASN A 6 -19.49 -38.87 -11.69
CA ASN A 6 -19.74 -37.82 -10.71
C ASN A 6 -18.46 -37.41 -9.94
N TYR A 7 -17.56 -38.36 -9.63
CA TYR A 7 -16.27 -38.03 -9.01
C TYR A 7 -15.32 -37.32 -9.96
N LEU A 8 -15.34 -37.70 -11.24
CA LEU A 8 -14.54 -37.02 -12.27
C LEU A 8 -15.01 -35.57 -12.47
N LEU A 9 -16.33 -35.34 -12.47
CA LEU A 9 -16.90 -33.98 -12.56
C LEU A 9 -16.56 -33.13 -11.33
N LEU A 10 -16.56 -33.71 -10.11
CA LEU A 10 -16.21 -33.05 -8.86
C LEU A 10 -14.70 -32.63 -8.87
N ILE A 11 -13.82 -33.49 -9.37
CA ILE A 11 -12.37 -33.20 -9.50
C ILE A 11 -12.11 -32.10 -10.52
N ILE A 12 -12.85 -32.07 -11.62
CA ILE A 12 -12.72 -31.02 -12.65
C ILE A 12 -13.11 -29.65 -12.08
N VAL A 13 -14.15 -29.57 -11.24
CA VAL A 13 -14.55 -28.31 -10.58
C VAL A 13 -13.50 -27.82 -9.58
N MET A 14 -12.75 -28.73 -8.92
CA MET A 14 -11.65 -28.35 -8.03
C MET A 14 -10.36 -27.88 -8.74
N LEU A 15 -10.23 -28.16 -10.05
CA LEU A 15 -9.04 -27.81 -10.82
C LEU A 15 -9.08 -26.45 -11.53
N PHE A 16 -10.23 -25.75 -11.49
CA PHE A 16 -10.26 -24.37 -11.95
C PHE A 16 -9.77 -23.47 -10.82
N PRO A 17 -8.57 -22.86 -10.94
CA PRO A 17 -8.17 -21.81 -10.02
C PRO A 17 -9.24 -20.71 -10.15
N ILE A 18 -9.93 -20.41 -9.07
CA ILE A 18 -10.73 -19.19 -8.98
C ILE A 18 -9.71 -18.06 -8.98
N CYS A 19 -9.42 -17.57 -10.18
CA CYS A 19 -8.59 -16.38 -10.33
C CYS A 19 -9.42 -15.23 -9.76
N VAL A 20 -9.20 -14.89 -8.50
CA VAL A 20 -9.74 -13.66 -7.91
C VAL A 20 -9.00 -12.54 -8.62
N LYS A 21 -9.60 -11.98 -9.68
CA LYS A 21 -9.09 -10.77 -10.30
C LYS A 21 -9.12 -9.68 -9.24
N GLY A 22 -7.96 -9.08 -8.97
CA GLY A 22 -7.87 -7.83 -8.25
C GLY A 22 -8.65 -6.71 -8.95
N ILE A 23 -8.65 -5.55 -8.37
CA ILE A 23 -9.19 -4.35 -9.02
C ILE A 23 -8.22 -3.83 -10.06
N GLU A 24 -8.77 -3.21 -11.10
CA GLU A 24 -7.99 -2.45 -12.09
C GLU A 24 -8.02 -0.97 -11.67
N ILE A 25 -6.85 -0.32 -11.65
CA ILE A 25 -6.70 1.08 -11.26
C ILE A 25 -5.96 1.78 -12.39
N GLU A 26 -6.50 2.91 -12.86
CA GLU A 26 -5.89 3.65 -13.97
C GLU A 26 -4.52 4.20 -13.58
N SER A 27 -4.43 4.87 -12.42
CA SER A 27 -3.16 5.28 -11.87
C SER A 27 -3.17 5.37 -10.35
N VAL A 28 -1.98 5.22 -9.75
CA VAL A 28 -1.73 5.46 -8.33
C VAL A 28 -0.53 6.38 -8.19
N ASP A 29 -0.75 7.53 -7.56
CA ASP A 29 0.29 8.49 -7.19
C ASP A 29 0.46 8.50 -5.68
N ILE A 30 1.69 8.31 -5.19
CA ILE A 30 2.02 8.30 -3.75
C ILE A 30 3.03 9.41 -3.45
N ALA A 31 2.65 10.32 -2.57
CA ALA A 31 3.56 11.30 -1.98
C ALA A 31 3.82 10.95 -0.51
N VAL A 32 5.09 10.87 -0.15
CA VAL A 32 5.54 10.59 1.23
C VAL A 32 6.47 11.69 1.68
N ASN A 33 6.17 12.31 2.83
CA ASN A 33 7.10 13.19 3.53
C ASN A 33 7.49 12.54 4.86
N VAL A 34 8.78 12.40 5.12
CA VAL A 34 9.30 11.78 6.35
C VAL A 34 9.86 12.85 7.26
N ASP A 35 9.28 12.99 8.44
CA ASP A 35 9.75 13.90 9.48
C ASP A 35 11.09 13.46 10.07
N LYS A 36 11.77 14.38 10.74
CA LYS A 36 13.01 14.10 11.46
C LYS A 36 12.86 13.00 12.53
N ASN A 37 11.67 12.82 13.12
CA ASN A 37 11.38 11.77 14.10
C ASN A 37 11.09 10.39 13.46
N GLY A 38 11.19 10.26 12.13
CA GLY A 38 10.96 9.00 11.42
C GLY A 38 9.49 8.66 11.17
N THR A 39 8.57 9.62 11.32
CA THR A 39 7.16 9.44 10.94
C THR A 39 6.98 9.80 9.45
N ALA A 40 6.27 8.99 8.70
CA ALA A 40 5.88 9.29 7.33
C ALA A 40 4.46 9.85 7.26
N HIS A 41 4.28 10.97 6.55
CA HIS A 41 3.01 11.53 6.14
C HIS A 41 2.74 11.11 4.70
N VAL A 42 1.72 10.31 4.49
CA VAL A 42 1.41 9.70 3.20
C VAL A 42 0.15 10.29 2.59
N THR A 43 0.22 10.64 1.32
CA THR A 43 -0.93 10.95 0.49
C THR A 43 -0.91 10.04 -0.73
N GLU A 44 -1.97 9.28 -0.94
CA GLU A 44 -2.16 8.45 -2.13
C GLU A 44 -3.35 8.95 -2.94
N THR A 45 -3.17 9.08 -4.23
CA THR A 45 -4.25 9.38 -5.17
C THR A 45 -4.49 8.17 -6.06
N TRP A 46 -5.67 7.59 -5.97
CA TRP A 46 -6.11 6.44 -6.75
C TRP A 46 -7.13 6.90 -7.79
N ASN A 47 -6.73 6.89 -9.05
CA ASN A 47 -7.59 7.32 -10.15
C ASN A 47 -8.33 6.13 -10.76
N ASN A 48 -9.63 6.27 -10.87
CA ASN A 48 -10.54 5.33 -11.51
C ASN A 48 -10.34 3.86 -11.12
N PRO A 49 -10.34 3.53 -9.81
CA PRO A 49 -10.34 2.13 -9.42
C PRO A 49 -11.67 1.49 -9.85
N VAL A 50 -11.58 0.44 -10.67
CA VAL A 50 -12.74 -0.29 -11.15
C VAL A 50 -13.09 -1.40 -10.15
N SER A 51 -14.22 -1.24 -9.48
CA SER A 51 -14.75 -2.27 -8.58
C SER A 51 -15.71 -3.21 -9.30
N LYS A 52 -15.83 -4.43 -8.79
CA LYS A 52 -16.91 -5.34 -9.21
C LYS A 52 -18.25 -4.75 -8.75
N SER A 53 -19.31 -4.95 -9.53
CA SER A 53 -20.66 -4.43 -9.24
C SER A 53 -21.27 -4.85 -7.89
N ASN A 54 -20.66 -5.80 -7.19
CA ASN A 54 -21.07 -6.27 -5.86
C ASN A 54 -20.05 -5.95 -4.77
N ALA A 55 -18.96 -5.23 -5.07
CA ALA A 55 -18.00 -4.83 -4.06
C ALA A 55 -18.62 -3.77 -3.15
N THR A 56 -18.41 -3.89 -1.85
CA THR A 56 -18.89 -2.91 -0.86
C THR A 56 -17.78 -1.97 -0.38
N GLU A 57 -16.52 -2.36 -0.61
CA GLU A 57 -15.35 -1.62 -0.16
C GLU A 57 -14.14 -1.84 -1.08
N PHE A 58 -13.21 -0.91 -1.01
CA PHE A 58 -11.81 -1.06 -1.35
C PHE A 58 -10.99 -1.19 -0.08
N TYR A 59 -9.81 -1.76 -0.18
CA TYR A 59 -8.87 -1.82 0.92
C TYR A 59 -7.41 -1.83 0.44
N LYS A 60 -6.51 -1.39 1.31
CA LYS A 60 -5.07 -1.54 1.19
C LYS A 60 -4.56 -2.27 2.44
N ALA A 61 -3.91 -3.41 2.23
CA ALA A 61 -3.47 -4.27 3.30
C ALA A 61 -1.97 -4.20 3.53
N TYR A 62 -1.57 -4.26 4.80
CA TYR A 62 -0.21 -4.37 5.26
C TYR A 62 -0.08 -5.60 6.16
N ASP A 63 0.78 -6.53 5.78
CA ASP A 63 1.12 -7.69 6.58
C ASP A 63 2.36 -7.38 7.41
N ASN A 64 2.23 -7.41 8.74
CA ASN A 64 3.32 -7.17 9.69
C ASN A 64 3.99 -5.78 9.54
N LEU A 65 3.55 -4.83 10.32
CA LEU A 65 4.08 -3.45 10.31
C LEU A 65 5.42 -3.29 11.06
N ASP A 66 6.00 -4.37 11.66
CA ASP A 66 7.34 -4.39 12.27
C ASP A 66 7.68 -3.16 13.16
N GLY A 67 6.79 -2.84 14.09
CA GLY A 67 6.94 -1.70 14.99
C GLY A 67 6.40 -0.37 14.44
N MET A 68 5.89 -0.36 13.22
CA MET A 68 5.15 0.79 12.66
C MET A 68 3.69 0.79 13.13
N ASN A 69 3.10 1.98 13.19
CA ASN A 69 1.69 2.16 13.50
C ASN A 69 1.06 3.15 12.50
N ILE A 70 -0.12 2.81 11.98
CA ILE A 70 -0.84 3.70 11.05
C ILE A 70 -1.89 4.49 11.81
N THR A 71 -1.85 5.81 11.66
CA THR A 71 -2.76 6.75 12.33
C THR A 71 -3.33 7.76 11.34
N ASN A 72 -4.30 8.55 11.78
CA ASN A 72 -4.88 9.68 11.04
C ASN A 72 -5.43 9.35 9.65
N PHE A 73 -5.89 8.09 9.44
CA PHE A 73 -6.41 7.65 8.15
C PHE A 73 -7.69 8.38 7.76
N LYS A 74 -7.65 9.03 6.60
CA LYS A 74 -8.78 9.74 5.99
C LYS A 74 -8.89 9.39 4.51
N VAL A 75 -10.09 9.47 4.00
CA VAL A 75 -10.39 9.28 2.58
C VAL A 75 -11.26 10.42 2.09
N ASN A 76 -10.92 10.94 0.92
CA ASN A 76 -11.72 11.89 0.16
C ASN A 76 -12.05 11.28 -1.21
N TYR A 77 -13.28 11.42 -1.66
CA TYR A 77 -13.73 11.00 -2.98
C TYR A 77 -14.35 12.18 -3.70
N ASN A 78 -13.79 12.59 -4.83
CA ASN A 78 -14.28 13.70 -5.63
C ASN A 78 -14.56 14.97 -4.80
N ASN A 79 -13.62 15.38 -3.96
CA ASN A 79 -13.69 16.52 -3.03
C ASN A 79 -14.70 16.37 -1.89
N LYS A 80 -15.15 15.18 -1.56
CA LYS A 80 -16.01 14.89 -0.42
C LYS A 80 -15.29 13.98 0.57
N ASP A 81 -15.12 14.46 1.81
CA ASP A 81 -14.52 13.66 2.88
C ASP A 81 -15.46 12.54 3.33
N PHE A 82 -14.87 11.40 3.68
CA PHE A 82 -15.56 10.26 4.26
C PHE A 82 -15.63 10.37 5.78
N ASP A 83 -16.68 9.77 6.35
CA ASP A 83 -16.84 9.64 7.80
C ASP A 83 -15.96 8.48 8.31
N TYR A 84 -15.05 8.79 9.24
CA TYR A 84 -14.21 7.76 9.88
C TYR A 84 -15.02 6.87 10.83
N LYS A 85 -14.82 5.53 10.74
CA LYS A 85 -15.39 4.52 11.63
C LYS A 85 -14.28 3.83 12.42
N SER A 86 -14.29 4.01 13.74
CA SER A 86 -13.30 3.39 14.64
C SER A 86 -13.36 1.85 14.66
N ASN A 87 -14.51 1.26 14.35
CA ASN A 87 -14.73 -0.18 14.24
C ASN A 87 -15.23 -0.48 12.83
N TRP A 88 -14.29 -0.75 11.93
CA TRP A 88 -14.66 -1.14 10.57
C TRP A 88 -15.21 -2.57 10.55
N ASN A 89 -16.40 -2.74 9.97
CA ASN A 89 -17.03 -4.04 9.81
C ASN A 89 -16.96 -4.50 8.34
N ILE A 90 -16.08 -5.45 8.05
CA ILE A 90 -15.90 -6.01 6.69
C ILE A 90 -17.16 -6.70 6.15
N ASN A 91 -18.08 -7.11 7.02
CA ASN A 91 -19.35 -7.78 6.66
C ASN A 91 -20.54 -6.81 6.59
N ALA A 92 -20.31 -5.49 6.74
CA ALA A 92 -21.37 -4.51 6.65
C ALA A 92 -21.90 -4.35 5.22
N SER A 93 -23.12 -3.84 5.08
CA SER A 93 -23.76 -3.61 3.78
C SER A 93 -23.06 -2.50 2.98
N PHE A 94 -23.40 -2.37 1.71
CA PHE A 94 -22.96 -1.26 0.86
C PHE A 94 -23.35 0.10 1.47
N GLU A 95 -24.59 0.25 1.90
CA GLU A 95 -25.13 1.49 2.50
C GLU A 95 -24.38 1.85 3.79
N ASP A 96 -24.04 0.85 4.61
CA ASP A 96 -23.31 1.06 5.85
C ASP A 96 -21.86 1.49 5.64
N LYS A 97 -21.23 1.09 4.53
CA LYS A 97 -19.85 1.42 4.17
C LYS A 97 -19.72 2.67 3.29
N SER A 98 -20.73 2.95 2.48
CA SER A 98 -20.68 4.04 1.51
C SER A 98 -20.33 5.38 2.16
N ASN A 99 -19.40 6.14 1.59
CA ASN A 99 -18.83 7.39 2.08
C ASN A 99 -18.22 7.29 3.51
N LYS A 100 -17.71 6.13 3.87
CA LYS A 100 -17.05 5.90 5.16
C LYS A 100 -15.70 5.22 4.95
N ASN A 101 -14.79 5.45 5.88
CA ASN A 101 -13.50 4.79 5.93
C ASN A 101 -13.16 4.34 7.36
N GLY A 102 -12.22 3.44 7.51
CA GLY A 102 -11.77 2.95 8.80
C GLY A 102 -10.58 2.02 8.66
N ILE A 103 -10.02 1.61 9.79
CA ILE A 103 -8.93 0.65 9.84
C ILE A 103 -9.46 -0.65 10.42
N TYR A 104 -9.18 -1.75 9.72
CA TYR A 104 -9.47 -3.09 10.19
C TYR A 104 -8.18 -3.79 10.61
N TYR A 105 -8.20 -4.40 11.79
CA TYR A 105 -7.06 -5.12 12.36
C TYR A 105 -7.41 -6.59 12.49
N GLU A 106 -6.58 -7.47 11.93
CA GLU A 106 -6.72 -8.91 12.07
C GLU A 106 -5.35 -9.57 12.28
N ASN A 107 -5.11 -10.12 13.45
CA ASN A 107 -3.81 -10.68 13.84
C ASN A 107 -2.68 -9.65 13.63
N ASN A 108 -1.73 -9.94 12.70
CA ASN A 108 -0.63 -9.05 12.34
C ASN A 108 -0.91 -8.23 11.07
N LYS A 109 -2.15 -8.24 10.59
CA LYS A 109 -2.56 -7.55 9.37
C LYS A 109 -3.32 -6.28 9.70
N VAL A 110 -3.03 -5.21 9.00
CA VAL A 110 -3.75 -3.94 9.07
C VAL A 110 -4.31 -3.62 7.68
N GLU A 111 -5.59 -3.33 7.61
CA GLU A 111 -6.24 -2.92 6.37
C GLU A 111 -6.79 -1.50 6.50
N LEU A 112 -6.37 -0.62 5.61
CA LEU A 112 -7.01 0.67 5.39
C LEU A 112 -8.20 0.42 4.48
N CYS A 113 -9.42 0.58 5.00
CA CYS A 113 -10.65 0.24 4.30
C CYS A 113 -11.48 1.49 3.98
N TRP A 114 -12.11 1.52 2.80
CA TRP A 114 -13.07 2.57 2.47
C TRP A 114 -14.19 2.04 1.58
N GLY A 115 -15.40 2.55 1.80
CA GLY A 115 -16.58 2.09 1.10
C GLY A 115 -16.62 2.54 -0.36
N VAL A 116 -17.11 1.69 -1.23
CA VAL A 116 -17.51 2.08 -2.59
C VAL A 116 -18.72 3.01 -2.46
N THR A 117 -18.65 4.21 -3.06
CA THR A 117 -19.76 5.18 -3.04
C THR A 117 -20.76 4.93 -4.13
N ASN A 118 -20.23 4.63 -5.33
CA ASN A 118 -20.94 4.26 -6.53
C ASN A 118 -19.98 3.42 -7.40
N TYR A 119 -20.44 2.91 -8.50
CA TYR A 119 -19.62 2.12 -9.43
C TYR A 119 -19.16 2.95 -10.65
N GLU A 120 -19.12 4.27 -10.49
CA GLU A 120 -18.66 5.20 -11.51
C GLU A 120 -17.16 5.51 -11.33
N SER A 121 -16.56 6.05 -12.38
CA SER A 121 -15.19 6.54 -12.36
C SER A 121 -15.03 7.70 -11.38
N GLY A 122 -13.91 7.76 -10.69
CA GLY A 122 -13.64 8.82 -9.74
C GLY A 122 -12.25 8.71 -9.10
N THR A 123 -11.89 9.73 -8.34
CA THR A 123 -10.60 9.80 -7.67
C THR A 123 -10.77 9.68 -6.17
N TYR A 124 -10.07 8.73 -5.57
CA TYR A 124 -9.93 8.59 -4.12
C TYR A 124 -8.58 9.17 -3.70
N VAL A 125 -8.59 10.05 -2.71
CA VAL A 125 -7.39 10.55 -2.05
C VAL A 125 -7.37 10.01 -0.63
N LEU A 126 -6.34 9.23 -0.33
CA LEU A 126 -6.09 8.65 0.96
C LEU A 126 -4.99 9.44 1.65
N THR A 127 -5.17 9.81 2.91
CA THR A 127 -4.11 10.39 3.74
C THR A 127 -3.99 9.64 5.05
N TYR A 128 -2.77 9.40 5.49
CA TYR A 128 -2.48 8.73 6.76
C TYR A 128 -1.04 8.97 7.19
N ASP A 129 -0.77 8.75 8.47
CA ASP A 129 0.57 8.79 9.03
C ASP A 129 1.04 7.38 9.35
N ILE A 130 2.37 7.14 9.17
CA ILE A 130 3.04 5.91 9.61
C ILE A 130 4.07 6.29 10.65
N GLU A 131 3.74 6.12 11.91
CA GLU A 131 4.67 6.28 13.02
C GLU A 131 5.69 5.14 13.01
N GLY A 132 6.94 5.43 13.31
CA GLY A 132 8.02 4.43 13.29
C GLY A 132 8.39 3.93 11.89
N PHE A 133 8.08 4.69 10.84
CA PHE A 133 8.37 4.35 9.44
C PHE A 133 9.85 4.16 9.17
N VAL A 134 10.71 4.91 9.86
CA VAL A 134 12.15 4.72 9.84
C VAL A 134 12.56 3.76 10.95
N LEU A 135 13.28 2.69 10.61
CA LEU A 135 13.89 1.76 11.56
C LEU A 135 15.34 2.15 11.81
N GLY A 136 15.67 2.48 13.07
CA GLY A 136 17.03 2.72 13.51
C GLY A 136 17.74 1.41 13.83
N LEU A 137 18.76 1.05 13.04
CA LEU A 137 19.66 -0.07 13.29
C LEU A 137 20.88 0.39 14.14
N THR A 138 21.79 -0.51 14.49
CA THR A 138 22.98 -0.14 15.27
C THR A 138 23.95 0.72 14.48
N ASP A 139 24.06 0.51 13.17
CA ASP A 139 25.01 1.14 12.24
C ASP A 139 24.40 2.07 11.21
N SER A 140 23.07 2.14 11.09
CA SER A 140 22.36 2.90 10.07
C SER A 140 20.92 3.17 10.46
N ASP A 141 20.26 4.07 9.75
CA ASP A 141 18.80 4.20 9.75
C ASP A 141 18.28 3.74 8.40
N ILE A 142 17.15 3.03 8.38
CA ILE A 142 16.60 2.48 7.13
C ILE A 142 15.11 2.78 6.98
N ILE A 143 14.68 2.90 5.72
CA ILE A 143 13.29 2.77 5.32
C ILE A 143 13.20 1.46 4.53
N TYR A 144 12.36 0.53 4.96
CA TYR A 144 12.02 -0.68 4.22
C TYR A 144 10.51 -0.83 4.21
N PHE A 145 9.89 -0.52 3.07
CA PHE A 145 8.43 -0.46 3.02
C PHE A 145 7.86 -0.95 1.69
N ASN A 146 6.76 -1.71 1.77
CA ASN A 146 5.98 -2.15 0.62
C ASN A 146 4.89 -1.13 0.31
N PHE A 147 5.08 -0.37 -0.77
CA PHE A 147 4.14 0.66 -1.19
C PHE A 147 2.97 0.10 -1.99
N ILE A 148 3.21 -0.96 -2.77
CA ILE A 148 2.19 -1.66 -3.56
C ILE A 148 2.34 -3.15 -3.32
N SER A 149 1.32 -3.75 -2.73
CA SER A 149 1.19 -5.20 -2.59
C SER A 149 0.61 -5.82 -3.86
N SER A 150 0.90 -7.09 -4.11
CA SER A 150 0.29 -7.85 -5.20
C SER A 150 -1.25 -7.96 -5.02
N GLY A 151 -1.95 -8.20 -6.12
CA GLY A 151 -3.40 -8.40 -6.12
C GLY A 151 -4.18 -7.43 -6.98
N ASN A 152 -3.63 -6.26 -7.31
CA ASN A 152 -4.26 -5.24 -8.15
C ASN A 152 -3.50 -5.04 -9.45
N GLU A 153 -4.20 -4.66 -10.53
CA GLU A 153 -3.58 -4.16 -11.75
C GLU A 153 -3.57 -2.62 -11.69
N ILE A 154 -2.41 -1.99 -11.89
CA ILE A 154 -2.26 -0.53 -11.87
C ILE A 154 -1.65 -0.10 -13.20
N GLY A 155 -2.31 0.80 -13.91
CA GLY A 155 -1.87 1.31 -15.20
C GLY A 155 -0.59 2.11 -15.05
N ASP A 156 -0.67 3.29 -14.46
CA ASP A 156 0.47 4.16 -14.17
C ASP A 156 0.74 4.22 -12.66
N PHE A 157 2.01 4.17 -12.29
CA PHE A 157 2.43 4.32 -10.90
C PHE A 157 3.52 5.36 -10.75
N TYR A 158 3.34 6.24 -9.78
CA TYR A 158 4.31 7.25 -9.39
C TYR A 158 4.42 7.31 -7.87
N LEU A 159 5.65 7.33 -7.37
CA LEU A 159 5.95 7.56 -5.95
C LEU A 159 7.04 8.62 -5.83
N LYS A 160 6.80 9.59 -4.94
CA LYS A 160 7.79 10.56 -4.50
C LYS A 160 7.94 10.49 -2.99
N LEU A 161 9.18 10.26 -2.52
CA LEU A 161 9.53 10.29 -1.12
C LEU A 161 10.54 11.39 -0.86
N ASN A 162 10.22 12.28 0.06
CA ASN A 162 11.07 13.36 0.53
C ASN A 162 11.05 13.44 2.07
N SER A 163 11.87 14.30 2.63
CA SER A 163 11.84 14.63 4.05
C SER A 163 12.08 16.12 4.27
N ASP A 164 12.08 16.56 5.52
CA ASP A 164 12.38 17.93 5.92
C ASP A 164 13.84 18.33 5.65
N PHE A 165 14.68 17.36 5.28
CA PHE A 165 16.06 17.57 4.88
C PHE A 165 16.34 16.96 3.51
N TYR A 166 17.42 17.43 2.91
CA TYR A 166 17.83 17.10 1.56
C TYR A 166 18.42 15.68 1.47
N PHE A 167 17.97 14.88 0.50
CA PHE A 167 18.58 13.60 0.16
C PHE A 167 19.70 13.78 -0.86
N ASP A 168 20.87 13.25 -0.52
CA ASP A 168 22.01 13.25 -1.44
C ASP A 168 21.75 12.27 -2.59
N LYS A 169 22.21 12.62 -3.79
CA LYS A 169 22.11 11.77 -4.99
C LYS A 169 22.82 10.42 -4.85
N ASP A 170 23.80 10.32 -3.95
CA ASP A 170 24.56 9.09 -3.70
C ASP A 170 23.92 8.22 -2.59
N LEU A 171 22.72 8.59 -2.10
CA LEU A 171 21.98 7.82 -1.10
C LEU A 171 21.68 6.42 -1.62
N PRO A 172 22.06 5.34 -0.87
CA PRO A 172 21.79 3.97 -1.30
C PRO A 172 20.27 3.66 -1.26
N VAL A 173 19.72 3.34 -2.43
CA VAL A 173 18.31 3.00 -2.63
C VAL A 173 18.18 1.75 -3.48
N TRP A 174 17.28 0.84 -3.08
CA TRP A 174 16.94 -0.37 -3.82
C TRP A 174 15.43 -0.49 -3.98
N GLY A 175 15.00 -0.83 -5.19
CA GLY A 175 13.60 -1.15 -5.50
C GLY A 175 13.44 -2.64 -5.78
N TYR A 176 12.35 -3.23 -5.29
CA TYR A 176 12.03 -4.64 -5.47
C TYR A 176 10.60 -4.83 -5.98
N GLY A 177 10.36 -5.95 -6.63
CA GLY A 177 9.04 -6.44 -7.02
C GLY A 177 8.80 -6.39 -8.50
N LYS A 178 8.33 -5.27 -9.04
CA LYS A 178 8.18 -5.11 -10.49
C LYS A 178 9.53 -5.07 -11.17
N ARG A 179 9.72 -5.95 -12.17
CA ARG A 179 10.97 -6.00 -12.91
C ARG A 179 11.17 -4.71 -13.74
N GLY A 180 12.36 -4.12 -13.61
CA GLY A 180 12.74 -2.93 -14.37
C GLY A 180 12.06 -1.64 -13.86
N VAL A 181 11.63 -1.60 -12.60
CA VAL A 181 11.17 -0.35 -11.97
C VAL A 181 12.35 0.59 -11.79
N PRO A 182 12.39 1.69 -12.52
CA PRO A 182 13.42 2.68 -12.32
C PRO A 182 13.19 3.39 -10.98
N THR A 183 14.20 3.33 -10.12
CA THR A 183 14.24 4.04 -8.83
C THR A 183 15.37 5.05 -8.91
N TYR A 184 15.03 6.33 -8.76
CA TYR A 184 15.99 7.42 -8.88
C TYR A 184 16.08 8.18 -7.58
N VAL A 185 17.32 8.59 -7.22
CA VAL A 185 17.57 9.60 -6.21
C VAL A 185 17.84 10.91 -6.94
N TYR A 186 16.96 11.87 -6.73
CA TYR A 186 17.16 13.24 -7.18
C TYR A 186 17.70 14.10 -6.05
N ASP A 187 18.16 15.31 -6.41
CA ASP A 187 18.55 16.29 -5.41
C ASP A 187 17.37 16.59 -4.46
N GLY A 188 17.40 15.95 -3.30
CA GLY A 188 16.46 16.17 -2.22
C GLY A 188 15.29 15.17 -2.09
N TYR A 189 15.07 14.25 -3.05
CA TYR A 189 13.98 13.27 -2.98
C TYR A 189 14.27 11.97 -3.74
N ILE A 190 13.50 10.93 -3.45
CA ILE A 190 13.53 9.66 -4.16
C ILE A 190 12.26 9.56 -5.01
N GLU A 191 12.40 9.06 -6.24
CA GLU A 191 11.31 8.83 -7.17
C GLU A 191 11.28 7.39 -7.65
N ILE A 192 10.08 6.81 -7.70
CA ILE A 192 9.79 5.57 -8.44
C ILE A 192 8.70 5.89 -9.45
N LYS A 193 8.96 5.56 -10.71
CA LYS A 193 7.98 5.69 -11.79
C LYS A 193 7.98 4.42 -12.63
N THR A 194 6.80 3.90 -12.95
CA THR A 194 6.69 2.76 -13.86
C THR A 194 6.42 3.24 -15.29
N GLU A 195 7.08 2.62 -16.27
CA GLU A 195 6.82 2.86 -17.70
C GLU A 195 5.73 1.95 -18.24
N ASN A 196 5.41 0.88 -17.52
CA ASN A 196 4.41 -0.11 -17.87
C ASN A 196 3.55 -0.44 -16.66
N LYS A 197 2.33 -0.92 -16.91
CA LYS A 197 1.40 -1.32 -15.85
C LYS A 197 2.04 -2.30 -14.86
N ILE A 198 1.60 -2.23 -13.62
CA ILE A 198 1.88 -3.21 -12.58
C ILE A 198 0.82 -4.30 -12.69
N ASP A 199 1.25 -5.54 -12.94
CA ASP A 199 0.35 -6.68 -12.99
C ASP A 199 0.00 -7.17 -11.57
N ASN A 200 -1.11 -7.88 -11.44
CA ASN A 200 -1.64 -8.36 -10.15
C ASN A 200 -0.71 -9.29 -9.35
N SER A 201 0.33 -9.84 -9.98
CA SER A 201 1.38 -10.64 -9.32
C SER A 201 2.59 -9.82 -8.89
N GLU A 202 2.68 -8.56 -9.30
CA GLU A 202 3.80 -7.67 -9.01
C GLU A 202 3.52 -6.82 -7.76
N TYR A 203 4.58 -6.31 -7.15
CA TYR A 203 4.55 -5.44 -5.98
C TYR A 203 5.65 -4.37 -6.10
N ILE A 204 5.63 -3.36 -5.24
CA ILE A 204 6.69 -2.34 -5.16
C ILE A 204 7.10 -2.17 -3.71
N THR A 205 8.34 -2.58 -3.43
CA THR A 205 9.00 -2.36 -2.14
C THR A 205 10.25 -1.51 -2.35
N MET A 206 10.50 -0.58 -1.44
CA MET A 206 11.69 0.25 -1.44
C MET A 206 12.49 0.02 -0.17
N LEU A 207 13.81 -0.07 -0.31
CA LEU A 207 14.78 -0.03 0.78
C LEU A 207 15.67 1.20 0.58
N VAL A 208 15.81 2.02 1.62
CA VAL A 208 16.72 3.17 1.65
C VAL A 208 17.60 3.03 2.88
N LYS A 209 18.91 3.29 2.71
CA LYS A 209 19.86 3.28 3.83
C LYS A 209 20.43 4.68 4.03
N PHE A 210 20.30 5.18 5.24
CA PHE A 210 20.86 6.45 5.71
C PHE A 210 22.00 6.19 6.71
N ASP A 211 22.83 7.20 6.90
CA ASP A 211 23.81 7.20 7.98
C ASP A 211 23.09 7.12 9.34
N LYS A 212 23.72 6.45 10.31
CA LYS A 212 23.18 6.34 11.67
C LYS A 212 22.95 7.72 12.28
N GLY A 213 21.75 7.91 12.87
CA GLY A 213 21.35 9.17 13.49
C GLY A 213 20.88 10.24 12.50
N THR A 214 20.61 9.85 11.25
CA THR A 214 19.91 10.71 10.29
C THR A 214 18.52 11.07 10.78
N PHE A 215 17.83 10.13 11.42
CA PHE A 215 16.52 10.31 12.04
C PHE A 215 16.57 10.10 13.56
N ASP A 216 15.65 10.75 14.26
CA ASP A 216 15.44 10.61 15.71
C ASP A 216 14.31 9.58 15.97
N THR A 217 14.32 8.46 15.25
CA THR A 217 13.26 7.45 15.30
C THR A 217 13.21 6.71 16.64
N SER A 218 11.97 6.43 17.10
CA SER A 218 11.72 5.57 18.27
C SER A 218 11.63 4.09 17.91
N ASN A 219 11.44 3.74 16.62
CA ASN A 219 11.46 2.36 16.14
C ASN A 219 12.91 1.92 15.96
N VAL A 220 13.44 1.14 16.91
CA VAL A 220 14.87 0.76 16.94
C VAL A 220 15.06 -0.74 17.04
N SER A 221 16.17 -1.23 16.50
CA SER A 221 16.59 -2.63 16.55
C SER A 221 18.06 -2.72 16.95
N ASP A 222 18.43 -3.79 17.62
CA ASP A 222 19.81 -4.14 17.99
C ASP A 222 20.60 -4.84 16.87
N LYS A 223 20.04 -4.87 15.65
CA LYS A 223 20.65 -5.50 14.48
C LYS A 223 21.46 -4.49 13.67
N ASP A 224 22.48 -5.00 12.97
CA ASP A 224 23.21 -4.27 11.95
C ASP A 224 22.50 -4.40 10.60
N PHE A 225 22.76 -3.43 9.70
CA PHE A 225 22.32 -3.53 8.32
C PHE A 225 23.06 -4.70 7.62
N LYS A 226 22.29 -5.65 7.11
CA LYS A 226 22.80 -6.76 6.30
C LYS A 226 22.03 -6.81 4.99
N TYR A 227 22.75 -6.52 3.91
CA TYR A 227 22.22 -6.60 2.55
C TYR A 227 22.68 -7.90 1.89
#